data_e458c806859bb7667e62c9a1e1f139ad
#
_entry.id   e458c806859bb7667e62c9a1e1f139ad
#
_cell.length_a   1.000
_cell.length_b   1.000
_cell.length_c   1.000
_cell.angle_alpha   90.00
_cell.angle_beta   90.00
_cell.angle_gamma   90.00
#
_symmetry.space_group_name_H-M   'P 1'
#
loop_
_entity.id
_entity.type
_entity.pdbx_description
1 polymer ?
#
loop_
_entity_poly.entity_id
_entity_poly.type
_entity_poly.pdbx_seq_one_letter_code
_entity_poly.pdbx_strand_id
1 'polypeptide(L)'
;AGVTSFKVEGRMKKVSYVRQVIGTYRHILDTAHMDAADADALASGFNRGFSTDYLTDHVGKSMMTVVAPNNQGKLIGKAEVKKGQVHLFLTEPIEKGSLLKVMQDSGSITYYQIDQNWSLMDEKHFVGKPDEGFAAGQVFLASTPKSQKQRGLQDFSAKLEVHGYLSIN
;
A
#
# COMPACT_ATOMS: atom_id res chain seq x y z
N ALA A 1 20.76 -5.84 16.32
CA ALA A 1 20.07 -4.87 17.18
C ALA A 1 19.40 -5.51 18.40
N GLY A 2 19.41 -6.85 18.56
CA GLY A 2 18.88 -7.55 19.74
C GLY A 2 17.34 -7.52 19.89
N VAL A 3 16.61 -7.25 18.81
CA VAL A 3 15.14 -7.32 18.81
C VAL A 3 14.70 -8.77 18.92
N THR A 4 13.94 -9.10 19.96
CA THR A 4 13.51 -10.48 20.27
C THR A 4 12.06 -10.76 19.87
N SER A 5 11.26 -9.72 19.64
CA SER A 5 9.86 -9.87 19.22
C SER A 5 9.38 -8.71 18.36
N PHE A 6 8.43 -8.99 17.47
CA PHE A 6 7.78 -8.02 16.63
C PHE A 6 6.29 -7.96 16.93
N LYS A 7 5.76 -6.77 17.12
CA LYS A 7 4.33 -6.55 17.26
C LYS A 7 3.76 -6.10 15.91
N VAL A 8 2.88 -6.92 15.32
CA VAL A 8 2.18 -6.61 14.07
C VAL A 8 0.73 -6.27 14.37
N GLU A 9 0.30 -5.08 13.97
CA GLU A 9 -1.07 -4.61 14.18
C GLU A 9 -1.88 -4.77 12.89
N GLY A 10 -3.00 -5.47 12.99
CA GLY A 10 -3.89 -5.74 11.85
C GLY A 10 -5.37 -5.46 12.13
N ARG A 11 -5.69 -4.77 13.24
CA ARG A 11 -7.08 -4.43 13.59
C ARG A 11 -7.75 -3.66 12.46
N MET A 12 -8.96 -4.08 12.08
CA MET A 12 -9.73 -3.49 10.99
C MET A 12 -9.07 -3.60 9.60
N LYS A 13 -8.06 -4.43 9.45
CA LYS A 13 -7.40 -4.69 8.16
C LYS A 13 -7.89 -5.99 7.52
N LYS A 14 -7.85 -6.03 6.19
CA LYS A 14 -8.13 -7.26 5.45
C LYS A 14 -7.08 -8.33 5.75
N VAL A 15 -7.48 -9.59 5.72
CA VAL A 15 -6.58 -10.74 5.92
C VAL A 15 -5.39 -10.70 4.96
N SER A 16 -5.60 -10.23 3.72
CA SER A 16 -4.54 -10.06 2.72
C SER A 16 -3.41 -9.15 3.21
N TYR A 17 -3.73 -8.06 3.90
CA TYR A 17 -2.73 -7.18 4.50
C TYR A 17 -1.89 -7.90 5.57
N VAL A 18 -2.57 -8.58 6.51
CA VAL A 18 -1.88 -9.28 7.60
C VAL A 18 -0.96 -10.36 7.04
N ARG A 19 -1.42 -11.13 6.05
CA ARG A 19 -0.61 -12.15 5.38
C ARG A 19 0.59 -11.57 4.66
N GLN A 20 0.40 -10.47 3.93
CA GLN A 20 1.49 -9.82 3.21
C GLN A 20 2.56 -9.34 4.19
N VAL A 21 2.18 -8.65 5.25
CA VAL A 21 3.13 -8.12 6.23
C VAL A 21 3.86 -9.26 6.96
N ILE A 22 3.12 -10.24 7.50
CA ILE A 22 3.73 -11.35 8.22
C ILE A 22 4.61 -12.20 7.29
N GLY A 23 4.14 -12.48 6.07
CA GLY A 23 4.89 -13.26 5.09
C GLY A 23 6.20 -12.59 4.68
N THR A 24 6.17 -11.28 4.46
CA THR A 24 7.37 -10.50 4.11
C THR A 24 8.37 -10.48 5.27
N TYR A 25 7.93 -10.17 6.50
CA TYR A 25 8.83 -10.21 7.66
C TYR A 25 9.36 -11.62 7.94
N ARG A 26 8.56 -12.66 7.73
CA ARG A 26 9.03 -14.04 7.89
C ARG A 26 10.14 -14.36 6.87
N HIS A 27 9.94 -13.99 5.60
CA HIS A 27 10.94 -14.15 4.56
C HIS A 27 12.26 -13.43 4.91
N ILE A 28 12.18 -12.17 5.33
CA ILE A 28 13.35 -11.39 5.75
C ILE A 28 14.08 -12.05 6.93
N LEU A 29 13.35 -12.59 7.91
CA LEU A 29 13.93 -13.27 9.05
C LEU A 29 14.61 -14.60 8.66
N ASP A 30 14.01 -15.36 7.74
CA ASP A 30 14.55 -16.65 7.29
C ASP A 30 15.79 -16.49 6.41
N THR A 31 15.83 -15.43 5.61
CA THR A 31 16.95 -15.15 4.71
C THR A 31 18.00 -14.23 5.32
N ALA A 32 17.70 -13.59 6.45
CA ALA A 32 18.50 -12.53 7.07
C ALA A 32 18.82 -11.38 6.09
N HIS A 33 18.01 -11.23 5.04
CA HIS A 33 18.18 -10.23 3.99
C HIS A 33 16.83 -9.63 3.60
N MET A 34 16.82 -8.32 3.31
CA MET A 34 15.68 -7.60 2.76
C MET A 34 16.03 -7.13 1.35
N ASP A 35 15.27 -7.55 0.36
CA ASP A 35 15.44 -7.15 -1.02
C ASP A 35 14.45 -6.05 -1.44
N ALA A 36 14.55 -5.60 -2.70
CA ALA A 36 13.64 -4.58 -3.23
C ALA A 36 12.19 -5.07 -3.34
N ALA A 37 11.97 -6.37 -3.57
CA ALA A 37 10.62 -6.94 -3.64
C ALA A 37 9.95 -6.96 -2.26
N ASP A 38 10.71 -7.21 -1.19
CA ASP A 38 10.22 -7.12 0.19
C ASP A 38 9.82 -5.67 0.54
N ALA A 39 10.67 -4.71 0.16
CA ALA A 39 10.38 -3.29 0.37
C ALA A 39 9.11 -2.86 -0.38
N ASP A 40 8.96 -3.26 -1.64
CA ASP A 40 7.78 -3.01 -2.47
C ASP A 40 6.53 -3.68 -1.91
N ALA A 41 6.64 -4.92 -1.41
CA ALA A 41 5.54 -5.63 -0.77
C ALA A 41 5.05 -4.88 0.47
N LEU A 42 5.96 -4.42 1.34
CA LEU A 42 5.58 -3.64 2.52
C LEU A 42 4.99 -2.27 2.13
N ALA A 43 5.55 -1.60 1.12
CA ALA A 43 5.08 -0.28 0.66
C ALA A 43 3.73 -0.34 -0.03
N SER A 44 3.45 -1.41 -0.80
CA SER A 44 2.16 -1.60 -1.49
C SER A 44 1.03 -2.04 -0.56
N GLY A 45 1.35 -2.50 0.66
CA GLY A 45 0.39 -2.76 1.70
C GLY A 45 -0.20 -1.48 2.29
N PHE A 46 -1.07 -1.63 3.30
CA PHE A 46 -1.55 -0.47 4.03
C PHE A 46 -0.40 0.13 4.85
N ASN A 47 0.06 1.31 4.49
CA ASN A 47 1.03 2.05 5.27
C ASN A 47 0.63 3.53 5.39
N ARG A 48 1.17 4.19 6.40
CA ARG A 48 1.02 5.64 6.64
C ARG A 48 2.33 6.40 6.45
N GLY A 49 3.27 5.79 5.75
CA GLY A 49 4.65 6.19 5.64
C GLY A 49 5.55 5.36 6.57
N PHE A 50 6.79 5.20 6.17
CA PHE A 50 7.82 4.56 6.98
C PHE A 50 8.59 5.65 7.73
N SER A 51 8.94 5.38 8.98
CA SER A 51 9.71 6.29 9.82
C SER A 51 10.75 5.51 10.62
N THR A 52 11.90 6.11 10.80
CA THR A 52 12.97 5.63 11.70
C THR A 52 13.05 6.45 12.97
N ASP A 53 12.12 7.37 13.19
CA ASP A 53 12.19 8.41 14.22
C ASP A 53 12.42 7.85 15.62
N TYR A 54 11.76 6.74 15.98
CA TYR A 54 12.02 6.05 17.26
C TYR A 54 13.40 5.38 17.36
N LEU A 55 14.05 5.12 16.22
CA LEU A 55 15.39 4.52 16.20
C LEU A 55 16.48 5.58 16.28
N THR A 56 16.14 6.83 16.02
CA THR A 56 17.09 7.96 15.93
C THR A 56 16.82 9.05 16.95
N ASP A 57 15.95 8.81 17.94
CA ASP A 57 15.51 9.77 18.96
C ASP A 57 14.91 11.08 18.40
N HIS A 58 14.51 11.09 17.13
CA HIS A 58 13.82 12.22 16.51
C HIS A 58 12.31 12.06 16.66
N VAL A 59 11.80 12.36 17.85
CA VAL A 59 10.36 12.36 18.13
C VAL A 59 9.78 13.72 17.75
N GLY A 60 9.05 13.80 16.63
CA GLY A 60 8.52 15.05 16.14
C GLY A 60 7.36 14.94 15.16
N LYS A 61 7.02 16.05 14.52
CA LYS A 61 5.92 16.12 13.52
C LYS A 61 6.15 15.22 12.31
N SER A 62 7.39 14.82 12.03
CA SER A 62 7.77 13.85 10.98
C SER A 62 7.16 12.46 11.21
N MET A 63 6.88 12.09 12.46
CA MET A 63 6.22 10.83 12.81
C MET A 63 4.74 10.79 12.42
N MET A 64 4.14 11.95 12.21
CA MET A 64 2.74 12.05 11.83
C MET A 64 2.63 12.36 10.35
N THR A 65 1.94 11.49 9.61
CA THR A 65 1.55 11.80 8.23
C THR A 65 0.51 12.92 8.26
N VAL A 66 0.99 14.15 8.17
CA VAL A 66 0.13 15.35 8.19
C VAL A 66 -0.71 15.46 6.91
N VAL A 67 -0.27 14.79 5.82
CA VAL A 67 -0.81 14.99 4.47
C VAL A 67 -2.01 14.10 4.15
N ALA A 68 -2.13 12.91 4.75
CA ALA A 68 -3.30 12.05 4.58
C ALA A 68 -3.46 11.06 5.73
N PRO A 69 -4.61 11.00 6.41
CA PRO A 69 -4.85 10.09 7.53
C PRO A 69 -5.01 8.62 7.12
N ASN A 70 -5.06 8.34 5.81
CA ASN A 70 -5.31 7.01 5.25
C ASN A 70 -4.06 6.42 4.58
N ASN A 71 -4.19 5.21 4.02
CA ASN A 71 -3.16 4.54 3.25
C ASN A 71 -2.52 5.49 2.23
N GLN A 72 -1.20 5.67 2.31
CA GLN A 72 -0.50 6.51 1.32
C GLN A 72 -0.39 5.81 -0.03
N GLY A 73 -0.27 4.48 -0.05
CA GLY A 73 0.06 3.73 -1.25
C GLY A 73 1.50 3.95 -1.70
N LYS A 74 1.87 3.30 -2.81
CA LYS A 74 3.18 3.48 -3.47
C LYS A 74 3.07 4.64 -4.46
N LEU A 75 3.93 5.64 -4.37
CA LEU A 75 4.03 6.71 -5.37
C LEU A 75 4.51 6.09 -6.69
N ILE A 76 3.71 6.22 -7.75
CA ILE A 76 3.97 5.60 -9.06
C ILE A 76 3.92 6.60 -10.23
N GLY A 77 3.75 7.90 -9.97
CA GLY A 77 3.76 8.85 -11.07
C GLY A 77 3.03 10.16 -10.77
N LYS A 78 2.57 10.79 -11.83
CA LYS A 78 1.81 12.04 -11.80
C LYS A 78 0.61 12.01 -12.73
N ALA A 79 -0.41 12.79 -12.39
CA ALA A 79 -1.58 13.07 -13.20
C ALA A 79 -1.57 14.51 -13.69
N GLU A 80 -1.94 14.71 -14.93
CA GLU A 80 -2.14 16.04 -15.55
C GLU A 80 -3.50 16.10 -16.21
N VAL A 81 -4.14 17.25 -16.18
CA VAL A 81 -5.41 17.49 -16.88
C VAL A 81 -5.12 18.26 -18.15
N LYS A 82 -5.44 17.68 -19.31
CA LYS A 82 -5.23 18.29 -20.63
C LYS A 82 -6.46 18.07 -21.51
N LYS A 83 -6.97 19.11 -22.13
CA LYS A 83 -8.11 19.07 -23.09
C LYS A 83 -9.32 18.28 -22.57
N GLY A 84 -9.66 18.43 -21.29
CA GLY A 84 -10.79 17.73 -20.68
C GLY A 84 -10.58 16.22 -20.51
N GLN A 85 -9.35 15.79 -20.37
CA GLN A 85 -8.97 14.41 -20.06
C GLN A 85 -7.90 14.40 -18.98
N VAL A 86 -7.82 13.29 -18.23
CA VAL A 86 -6.75 13.04 -17.28
C VAL A 86 -5.69 12.17 -17.97
N HIS A 87 -4.46 12.62 -17.89
CA HIS A 87 -3.27 11.92 -18.37
C HIS A 87 -2.50 11.42 -17.15
N LEU A 88 -2.30 10.11 -17.04
CA LEU A 88 -1.50 9.47 -16.00
C LEU A 88 -0.16 9.07 -16.57
N PHE A 89 0.92 9.68 -16.09
CA PHE A 89 2.30 9.34 -16.42
C PHE A 89 2.89 8.54 -15.27
N LEU A 90 3.09 7.25 -15.49
CA LEU A 90 3.47 6.31 -14.45
C LEU A 90 4.93 5.88 -14.59
N THR A 91 5.56 5.52 -13.49
CA THR A 91 6.93 5.00 -13.46
C THR A 91 6.99 3.49 -13.71
N GLU A 92 5.87 2.80 -13.48
CA GLU A 92 5.73 1.36 -13.68
C GLU A 92 4.40 1.02 -14.34
N PRO A 93 4.30 -0.10 -15.08
CA PRO A 93 3.04 -0.54 -15.67
C PRO A 93 2.05 -0.98 -14.58
N ILE A 94 0.78 -0.75 -14.82
CA ILE A 94 -0.31 -1.18 -13.93
C ILE A 94 -1.32 -2.06 -14.66
N GLU A 95 -1.98 -2.92 -13.91
CA GLU A 95 -3.02 -3.80 -14.43
C GLU A 95 -4.38 -3.07 -14.48
N LYS A 96 -5.20 -3.41 -15.47
CA LYS A 96 -6.62 -3.01 -15.49
C LYS A 96 -7.30 -3.52 -14.22
N GLY A 97 -8.12 -2.67 -13.59
CA GLY A 97 -8.71 -2.95 -12.28
C GLY A 97 -7.87 -2.42 -11.09
N SER A 98 -6.73 -1.81 -11.33
CA SER A 98 -5.98 -1.11 -10.28
C SER A 98 -6.74 0.12 -9.79
N LEU A 99 -6.65 0.38 -8.48
CA LEU A 99 -7.16 1.60 -7.86
C LEU A 99 -6.01 2.56 -7.61
N LEU A 100 -6.11 3.73 -8.19
CA LEU A 100 -5.15 4.82 -8.03
C LEU A 100 -5.71 5.91 -7.12
N LYS A 101 -4.83 6.53 -6.36
CA LYS A 101 -5.11 7.73 -5.57
C LYS A 101 -4.31 8.89 -6.18
N VAL A 102 -4.99 9.94 -6.59
CA VAL A 102 -4.36 11.19 -7.04
C VAL A 102 -4.47 12.20 -5.91
N MET A 103 -3.32 12.67 -5.47
CA MET A 103 -3.21 13.70 -4.44
C MET A 103 -2.82 15.02 -5.09
N GLN A 104 -3.72 15.99 -5.01
CA GLN A 104 -3.52 17.33 -5.55
C GLN A 104 -2.67 18.19 -4.61
N ASP A 105 -2.05 19.23 -5.13
CA ASP A 105 -1.26 20.18 -4.33
C ASP A 105 -2.10 20.89 -3.25
N SER A 106 -3.42 20.98 -3.45
CA SER A 106 -4.38 21.47 -2.45
C SER A 106 -4.57 20.53 -1.24
N GLY A 107 -4.01 19.30 -1.31
CA GLY A 107 -4.27 18.23 -0.35
C GLY A 107 -5.54 17.42 -0.63
N SER A 108 -6.32 17.80 -1.64
CA SER A 108 -7.52 17.03 -2.06
C SER A 108 -7.10 15.70 -2.68
N ILE A 109 -7.92 14.67 -2.44
CA ILE A 109 -7.65 13.31 -2.91
C ILE A 109 -8.80 12.86 -3.81
N THR A 110 -8.45 12.34 -4.99
CA THR A 110 -9.38 11.70 -5.91
C THR A 110 -8.91 10.27 -6.17
N TYR A 111 -9.85 9.33 -6.25
CA TYR A 111 -9.54 7.93 -6.57
C TYR A 111 -10.00 7.61 -7.98
N TYR A 112 -9.16 6.93 -8.75
CA TYR A 112 -9.47 6.44 -10.09
C TYR A 112 -9.36 4.92 -10.15
N GLN A 113 -10.45 4.28 -10.56
CA GLN A 113 -10.43 2.87 -10.94
C GLN A 113 -10.00 2.77 -12.41
N ILE A 114 -8.95 2.04 -12.70
CA ILE A 114 -8.50 1.82 -14.08
C ILE A 114 -9.40 0.77 -14.74
N ASP A 115 -10.40 1.22 -15.46
CA ASP A 115 -11.42 0.43 -16.15
C ASP A 115 -11.42 0.65 -17.67
N GLN A 116 -12.56 0.50 -18.32
CA GLN A 116 -12.75 0.73 -19.75
C GLN A 116 -12.70 2.21 -20.17
N ASN A 117 -12.87 3.15 -19.23
CA ASN A 117 -12.83 4.59 -19.51
C ASN A 117 -11.38 5.11 -19.68
N TRP A 118 -10.40 4.23 -19.44
CA TRP A 118 -8.99 4.52 -19.58
C TRP A 118 -8.38 3.81 -20.77
N SER A 119 -7.75 4.59 -21.64
CA SER A 119 -6.98 4.09 -22.78
C SER A 119 -5.50 4.11 -22.47
N LEU A 120 -4.83 2.99 -22.73
CA LEU A 120 -3.39 2.88 -22.65
C LEU A 120 -2.77 3.47 -23.91
N MET A 121 -1.98 4.52 -23.79
CA MET A 121 -1.27 5.15 -24.91
C MET A 121 0.11 4.51 -25.13
N ASP A 122 0.78 4.16 -24.03
CA ASP A 122 1.99 3.34 -23.99
C ASP A 122 2.04 2.60 -22.65
N GLU A 123 3.07 1.79 -22.41
CA GLU A 123 3.16 0.92 -21.20
C GLU A 123 2.90 1.63 -19.86
N LYS A 124 3.10 2.94 -19.81
CA LYS A 124 3.08 3.74 -18.58
C LYS A 124 2.24 5.01 -18.68
N HIS A 125 1.58 5.23 -19.82
CA HIS A 125 0.77 6.42 -20.06
C HIS A 125 -0.69 6.05 -20.32
N PHE A 126 -1.55 6.40 -19.41
CA PHE A 126 -2.99 6.22 -19.51
C PHE A 126 -3.69 7.56 -19.72
N VAL A 127 -4.73 7.56 -20.55
CA VAL A 127 -5.58 8.71 -20.78
C VAL A 127 -7.04 8.30 -20.59
N GLY A 128 -7.79 9.11 -19.84
CA GLY A 128 -9.18 8.79 -19.56
C GLY A 128 -10.04 10.01 -19.23
N LYS A 129 -11.35 9.78 -19.21
CA LYS A 129 -12.36 10.70 -18.70
C LYS A 129 -13.08 10.04 -17.54
N PRO A 130 -12.49 10.09 -16.32
CA PRO A 130 -13.11 9.47 -15.16
C PRO A 130 -14.36 10.24 -14.72
N ASP A 131 -15.36 9.48 -14.24
CA ASP A 131 -16.62 10.03 -13.71
C ASP A 131 -16.43 10.78 -12.40
N GLU A 132 -15.38 10.46 -11.65
CA GLU A 132 -15.03 11.07 -10.37
C GLU A 132 -14.49 12.50 -10.50
N GLY A 133 -14.36 13.00 -11.73
CA GLY A 133 -13.84 14.34 -12.01
C GLY A 133 -12.36 14.36 -12.39
N PHE A 134 -11.84 15.55 -12.62
CA PHE A 134 -10.48 15.73 -13.12
C PHE A 134 -9.55 16.19 -12.00
N ALA A 135 -8.51 15.41 -11.71
CA ALA A 135 -7.51 15.76 -10.72
C ALA A 135 -6.10 15.69 -11.32
N ALA A 136 -5.29 16.72 -11.06
CA ALA A 136 -3.87 16.74 -11.35
C ALA A 136 -3.08 16.66 -10.03
N GLY A 137 -1.96 15.95 -10.03
CA GLY A 137 -1.12 15.80 -8.84
C GLY A 137 -0.32 14.50 -8.82
N GLN A 138 0.14 14.12 -7.65
CA GLN A 138 0.90 12.88 -7.46
C GLN A 138 -0.02 11.65 -7.50
N VAL A 139 0.42 10.60 -8.20
CA VAL A 139 -0.34 9.35 -8.36
C VAL A 139 0.27 8.27 -7.49
N PHE A 140 -0.57 7.68 -6.65
CA PHE A 140 -0.21 6.57 -5.78
C PHE A 140 -1.03 5.32 -6.14
N LEU A 141 -0.40 4.17 -6.16
CA LEU A 141 -1.07 2.88 -6.29
C LEU A 141 -1.69 2.50 -4.95
N ALA A 142 -3.02 2.55 -4.87
CA ALA A 142 -3.77 2.22 -3.66
C ALA A 142 -4.07 0.73 -3.55
N SER A 143 -4.36 0.05 -4.66
CA SER A 143 -4.49 -1.41 -4.71
C SER A 143 -4.40 -1.94 -6.14
N THR A 144 -4.02 -3.23 -6.28
CA THR A 144 -4.03 -3.96 -7.55
C THR A 144 -5.13 -5.01 -7.56
N PRO A 145 -5.58 -5.51 -8.73
CA PRO A 145 -6.52 -6.62 -8.82
C PRO A 145 -6.03 -7.88 -8.09
N LYS A 146 -4.73 -8.16 -8.14
CA LYS A 146 -4.12 -9.29 -7.42
C LYS A 146 -4.17 -9.14 -5.92
N SER A 147 -4.05 -7.92 -5.40
CA SER A 147 -4.22 -7.65 -3.96
C SER A 147 -5.69 -7.69 -3.54
N GLN A 148 -6.61 -7.51 -4.49
CA GLN A 148 -8.06 -7.57 -4.25
C GLN A 148 -8.58 -9.01 -4.32
N LYS A 149 -8.05 -9.84 -5.24
CA LYS A 149 -8.34 -11.27 -5.27
C LYS A 149 -7.60 -11.91 -4.10
N GLN A 150 -8.36 -12.42 -3.15
CA GLN A 150 -7.80 -13.32 -2.15
C GLN A 150 -7.03 -14.40 -2.89
N ARG A 151 -5.69 -14.42 -2.82
CA ARG A 151 -4.93 -15.63 -3.11
C ARG A 151 -5.56 -16.68 -2.21
N GLY A 152 -6.09 -17.74 -2.85
CA GLY A 152 -6.86 -18.76 -2.18
C GLY A 152 -6.22 -19.09 -0.85
N LEU A 153 -7.03 -19.10 0.18
CA LEU A 153 -6.67 -19.54 1.50
C LEU A 153 -6.08 -20.94 1.35
N GLN A 154 -4.75 -21.07 1.24
CA GLN A 154 -4.14 -22.29 1.73
C GLN A 154 -4.48 -22.27 3.22
N ASP A 155 -5.36 -23.18 3.56
CA ASP A 155 -5.79 -23.40 4.93
C ASP A 155 -4.54 -23.74 5.75
N PHE A 156 -3.97 -22.74 6.40
CA PHE A 156 -3.04 -22.96 7.47
C PHE A 156 -3.88 -23.41 8.66
N SER A 157 -4.37 -24.64 8.62
CA SER A 157 -4.88 -25.35 9.78
C SER A 157 -3.70 -25.84 10.65
N ALA A 158 -2.73 -24.96 10.90
CA ALA A 158 -1.84 -25.15 12.02
C ALA A 158 -2.69 -24.91 13.27
N LYS A 159 -3.16 -25.99 13.88
CA LYS A 159 -3.70 -25.94 15.24
C LYS A 159 -2.57 -25.46 16.14
N LEU A 160 -2.60 -24.17 16.50
CA LEU A 160 -1.77 -23.68 17.58
C LEU A 160 -2.39 -24.19 18.86
N GLU A 161 -1.77 -25.17 19.49
CA GLU A 161 -2.14 -25.54 20.88
C GLU A 161 -1.67 -24.39 21.78
N VAL A 162 -2.61 -23.58 22.21
CA VAL A 162 -2.34 -22.52 23.19
C VAL A 162 -2.57 -23.12 24.57
N HIS A 163 -1.50 -23.44 25.28
CA HIS A 163 -1.58 -23.75 26.70
C HIS A 163 -1.71 -22.45 27.50
N GLY A 164 -2.95 -22.10 27.85
CA GLY A 164 -3.23 -20.97 28.73
C GLY A 164 -3.27 -21.44 30.18
N TYR A 165 -2.42 -20.91 31.04
CA TYR A 165 -2.56 -21.04 32.49
C TYR A 165 -3.43 -19.90 33.01
N LEU A 166 -4.65 -20.22 33.45
CA LEU A 166 -5.49 -19.28 34.19
C LEU A 166 -5.13 -19.40 35.67
N SER A 167 -4.46 -18.41 36.23
CA SER A 167 -4.29 -18.29 37.68
C SER A 167 -5.45 -17.43 38.21
N ILE A 168 -6.35 -18.04 38.94
CA ILE A 168 -7.41 -17.33 39.67
C ILE A 168 -6.87 -17.17 41.11
N ASN A 169 -6.58 -15.92 41.50
CA ASN A 169 -6.37 -15.55 42.90
C ASN A 169 -7.68 -15.09 43.49
#